data_f437cddfd247216a73d682600777e17e
#
_entry.id   f437cddfd247216a73d682600777e17e
#
_cell.length_a   1.000
_cell.length_b   1.000
_cell.length_c   1.000
_cell.angle_alpha   90.00
_cell.angle_beta   90.00
_cell.angle_gamma   90.00
#
_symmetry.space_group_name_H-M   'P 1'
#
loop_
_entity.id
_entity.type
_entity.pdbx_description
1 polymer ?
#
loop_
_entity_poly.entity_id
_entity_poly.type
_entity_poly.pdbx_seq_one_letter_code
_entity_poly.pdbx_strand_id
1 'polypeptide(L)'
;MVRSHKRQAIIGLVVALGIIIGNLVFPGLNAAPAFAEAKFQDVKNHWAQACIEELAEKKIISGYYEDGTFRPNRPVSRAEFAAMLRRAFPDAKIVRNPITFADIPTNYWGFKAIRETYQTGFLSGYSGSIFNPTLNIPRWQVLVALSSGLRYTPVGSAPEILEATFEDARDIPELARSAIAAAAEKQLVVNYPAVKQLEPTRNATRAEVATFLCQAIAKPGQTALVPAQYIAQVPANVGPPRTTETSESGKVRAEVSFVKEAENAKNIRIRIIRNGQISLEEPVLIPTRSLVDNPDKRATTEVSEGRLLSLRIRDLDGDKEPEVLADLVSINSGVRCCNYSFIYRYEPATKKYTHIKHFWGNVSYELIDFGKNDIPEFKSQDGRFAEAFTNYTDSRLPLQIWQYRQGQMPDVTKQYPVEVYTNSAELWLESRKRLSENGEVKGVFAAFMASKYVMGQEAEGWLLLEKVYQGRDRTQFFGKLREFLVSTGYAIK
;
A
#
# COMPACT_ATOMS: atom_id res chain seq x y z
N MET A 1 -38.01 52.24 -45.43
CA MET A 1 -38.43 51.25 -46.46
C MET A 1 -38.73 49.95 -45.71
N VAL A 2 -40.00 49.66 -45.37
CA VAL A 2 -41.01 48.97 -46.17
C VAL A 2 -40.58 47.52 -46.42
N ARG A 3 -41.20 46.42 -45.97
CA ARG A 3 -42.59 45.95 -45.65
C ARG A 3 -42.45 44.56 -45.04
N SER A 4 -43.09 44.16 -43.95
CA SER A 4 -44.51 43.75 -43.78
C SER A 4 -44.93 42.49 -44.56
N HIS A 5 -45.36 41.45 -43.82
CA HIS A 5 -46.69 40.77 -43.88
C HIS A 5 -46.58 39.46 -43.06
N LYS A 6 -47.28 39.26 -41.99
CA LYS A 6 -48.71 38.99 -41.66
C LYS A 6 -49.28 37.72 -42.32
N ARG A 7 -49.77 36.85 -41.49
CA ARG A 7 -51.11 36.15 -41.38
C ARG A 7 -50.96 34.65 -41.21
N GLN A 8 -51.78 33.90 -40.55
CA GLN A 8 -52.94 34.05 -39.66
C GLN A 8 -53.19 32.71 -38.96
N ALA A 9 -53.85 32.76 -37.82
CA ALA A 9 -54.35 31.69 -36.98
C ALA A 9 -55.52 30.92 -37.62
N ILE A 10 -55.70 29.68 -37.23
CA ILE A 10 -57.02 28.99 -37.21
C ILE A 10 -57.18 28.29 -35.89
N ILE A 11 -58.29 28.65 -35.22
CA ILE A 11 -58.83 28.17 -33.97
C ILE A 11 -59.63 26.89 -34.27
N GLY A 12 -59.47 25.85 -33.42
CA GLY A 12 -60.35 24.71 -33.40
C GLY A 12 -60.66 24.26 -31.98
N LEU A 13 -61.78 24.70 -31.48
CA LEU A 13 -62.39 24.42 -30.18
C LEU A 13 -63.12 23.08 -30.26
N VAL A 14 -62.89 22.08 -29.38
CA VAL A 14 -63.86 20.98 -29.06
C VAL A 14 -63.76 20.61 -27.57
N VAL A 15 -64.70 21.10 -26.83
CA VAL A 15 -65.57 20.54 -25.79
C VAL A 15 -65.01 19.47 -24.84
N ALA A 16 -65.03 19.85 -23.58
CA ALA A 16 -64.85 19.03 -22.39
C ALA A 16 -65.97 17.99 -22.24
N LEU A 17 -65.63 16.77 -21.85
CA LEU A 17 -66.55 15.90 -21.12
C LEU A 17 -65.72 15.23 -19.98
N GLY A 18 -66.06 15.59 -18.75
CA GLY A 18 -65.52 14.99 -17.55
C GLY A 18 -66.05 13.61 -17.27
N ILE A 19 -65.23 12.71 -16.89
CA ILE A 19 -65.59 11.51 -16.11
C ILE A 19 -64.61 11.39 -14.95
N ILE A 20 -65.12 11.58 -13.76
CA ILE A 20 -64.50 11.26 -12.48
C ILE A 20 -64.54 9.74 -12.35
N ILE A 21 -63.37 9.08 -12.30
CA ILE A 21 -63.28 7.69 -11.83
C ILE A 21 -62.17 7.64 -10.76
N GLY A 22 -62.60 7.11 -9.63
CA GLY A 22 -61.91 7.13 -8.35
C GLY A 22 -60.55 6.51 -8.30
N ASN A 23 -59.81 6.96 -7.31
CA ASN A 23 -58.55 6.39 -6.82
C ASN A 23 -58.72 4.91 -6.45
N LEU A 24 -58.21 4.02 -7.30
CA LEU A 24 -57.85 2.67 -6.92
C LEU A 24 -56.30 2.64 -6.79
N VAL A 25 -55.85 2.76 -5.55
CA VAL A 25 -54.44 2.47 -5.14
C VAL A 25 -54.26 0.97 -5.33
N PHE A 26 -53.54 0.56 -6.38
CA PHE A 26 -52.95 -0.78 -6.45
C PHE A 26 -51.66 -0.77 -5.65
N PRO A 27 -51.53 -1.61 -4.61
CA PRO A 27 -50.22 -1.78 -3.94
C PRO A 27 -49.27 -2.46 -4.93
N GLY A 28 -48.04 -1.91 -4.96
CA GLY A 28 -46.95 -2.22 -5.85
C GLY A 28 -46.79 -3.70 -6.19
N LEU A 29 -46.91 -4.01 -7.45
CA LEU A 29 -46.24 -5.14 -8.06
C LEU A 29 -44.73 -4.82 -8.01
N ASN A 30 -44.02 -5.40 -7.02
CA ASN A 30 -42.60 -5.57 -7.10
C ASN A 30 -42.31 -6.37 -8.37
N ALA A 31 -41.92 -5.70 -9.43
CA ALA A 31 -41.35 -6.35 -10.59
C ALA A 31 -40.11 -7.10 -10.06
N ALA A 32 -40.18 -8.40 -10.00
CA ALA A 32 -38.99 -9.23 -9.80
C ALA A 32 -37.98 -8.79 -10.85
N PRO A 33 -36.70 -8.66 -10.48
CA PRO A 33 -35.69 -8.31 -11.46
C PRO A 33 -35.76 -9.32 -12.59
N ALA A 34 -35.92 -8.84 -13.82
CA ALA A 34 -35.88 -9.68 -15.00
C ALA A 34 -34.53 -10.36 -15.00
N PHE A 35 -34.50 -11.67 -14.73
CA PHE A 35 -33.30 -12.48 -14.82
C PHE A 35 -32.84 -12.38 -16.28
N ALA A 36 -31.68 -11.76 -16.51
CA ALA A 36 -31.02 -11.82 -17.79
C ALA A 36 -30.88 -13.30 -18.18
N GLU A 37 -31.09 -13.63 -19.44
CA GLU A 37 -30.97 -14.99 -19.93
C GLU A 37 -29.56 -15.48 -19.68
N ALA A 38 -29.40 -16.63 -19.01
CA ALA A 38 -28.10 -17.11 -18.59
C ALA A 38 -27.20 -17.33 -19.81
N LYS A 39 -25.98 -16.76 -19.78
CA LYS A 39 -24.99 -16.87 -20.88
C LYS A 39 -24.61 -18.33 -21.19
N PHE A 40 -24.68 -19.19 -20.18
CA PHE A 40 -24.48 -20.64 -20.28
C PHE A 40 -25.68 -21.33 -19.68
N GLN A 41 -26.36 -22.19 -20.43
CA GLN A 41 -27.61 -22.83 -19.97
C GLN A 41 -27.39 -23.72 -18.74
N ASP A 42 -26.24 -24.35 -18.61
CA ASP A 42 -25.86 -25.24 -17.50
C ASP A 42 -25.47 -24.51 -16.21
N VAL A 43 -25.45 -23.16 -16.20
CA VAL A 43 -25.27 -22.36 -14.98
C VAL A 43 -26.54 -21.65 -14.52
N LYS A 44 -27.66 -21.82 -15.22
CA LYS A 44 -28.92 -21.22 -14.82
C LYS A 44 -29.36 -21.73 -13.45
N ASN A 45 -29.63 -20.82 -12.52
CA ASN A 45 -29.92 -21.09 -11.11
C ASN A 45 -28.76 -21.76 -10.32
N HIS A 46 -27.55 -21.77 -10.87
CA HIS A 46 -26.38 -22.26 -10.17
C HIS A 46 -25.91 -21.21 -9.14
N TRP A 47 -25.47 -21.65 -7.96
CA TRP A 47 -25.01 -20.76 -6.88
C TRP A 47 -23.91 -19.77 -7.30
N ALA A 48 -23.08 -20.13 -8.29
CA ALA A 48 -22.00 -19.32 -8.82
C ALA A 48 -22.38 -18.58 -10.13
N GLN A 49 -23.66 -18.59 -10.56
CA GLN A 49 -24.08 -18.05 -11.85
C GLN A 49 -23.57 -16.61 -12.08
N ALA A 50 -23.88 -15.69 -11.17
CA ALA A 50 -23.53 -14.28 -11.32
C ALA A 50 -22.02 -14.06 -11.53
N CYS A 51 -21.21 -14.81 -10.79
CA CYS A 51 -19.75 -14.78 -10.89
C CYS A 51 -19.24 -15.33 -12.23
N ILE A 52 -19.81 -16.46 -12.67
CA ILE A 52 -19.43 -17.10 -13.95
C ILE A 52 -19.77 -16.17 -15.12
N GLU A 53 -20.95 -15.57 -15.12
CA GLU A 53 -21.38 -14.64 -16.17
C GLU A 53 -20.53 -13.38 -16.22
N GLU A 54 -20.24 -12.77 -15.09
CA GLU A 54 -19.36 -11.59 -14.97
C GLU A 54 -17.94 -11.87 -15.48
N LEU A 55 -17.35 -13.00 -15.09
CA LEU A 55 -16.00 -13.36 -15.53
C LEU A 55 -15.98 -13.73 -17.03
N ALA A 56 -17.07 -14.27 -17.55
CA ALA A 56 -17.19 -14.55 -18.97
C ALA A 56 -17.37 -13.28 -19.80
N GLU A 57 -18.12 -12.30 -19.30
CA GLU A 57 -18.23 -10.97 -19.92
C GLU A 57 -16.87 -10.26 -19.97
N LYS A 58 -16.11 -10.34 -18.90
CA LYS A 58 -14.71 -9.85 -18.83
C LYS A 58 -13.71 -10.70 -19.62
N LYS A 59 -14.15 -11.77 -20.30
CA LYS A 59 -13.29 -12.69 -21.06
C LYS A 59 -12.20 -13.38 -20.24
N ILE A 60 -12.37 -13.44 -18.92
CA ILE A 60 -11.45 -14.14 -18.00
C ILE A 60 -11.65 -15.65 -18.10
N ILE A 61 -12.90 -16.09 -18.21
CA ILE A 61 -13.26 -17.49 -18.43
C ILE A 61 -14.05 -17.62 -19.73
N SER A 62 -14.14 -18.85 -20.25
CA SER A 62 -14.96 -19.18 -21.42
C SER A 62 -15.66 -20.50 -21.20
N GLY A 63 -16.80 -20.69 -21.88
CA GLY A 63 -17.45 -21.98 -22.02
C GLY A 63 -16.76 -22.87 -23.04
N TYR A 64 -17.35 -24.04 -23.27
CA TYR A 64 -16.94 -24.99 -24.28
C TYR A 64 -17.63 -24.63 -25.60
N TYR A 65 -16.82 -24.53 -26.65
CA TYR A 65 -17.30 -24.10 -27.97
C TYR A 65 -18.26 -25.12 -28.59
N GLU A 66 -18.05 -26.41 -28.28
CA GLU A 66 -18.78 -27.51 -28.89
C GLU A 66 -20.26 -27.54 -28.52
N ASP A 67 -20.61 -27.15 -27.30
CA ASP A 67 -21.98 -27.25 -26.76
C ASP A 67 -22.45 -25.98 -26.07
N GLY A 68 -21.63 -24.93 -26.01
CA GLY A 68 -21.96 -23.67 -25.37
C GLY A 68 -22.13 -23.75 -23.85
N THR A 69 -21.73 -24.84 -23.22
CA THR A 69 -21.83 -25.05 -21.76
C THR A 69 -20.61 -24.50 -21.03
N PHE A 70 -20.75 -24.25 -19.72
CA PHE A 70 -19.63 -23.88 -18.83
C PHE A 70 -19.05 -25.09 -18.12
N ARG A 71 -19.83 -26.11 -17.85
CA ARG A 71 -19.49 -27.30 -17.07
C ARG A 71 -19.00 -26.96 -15.65
N PRO A 72 -19.86 -26.32 -14.80
CA PRO A 72 -19.46 -25.75 -13.52
C PRO A 72 -18.83 -26.77 -12.55
N ASN A 73 -19.26 -28.03 -12.58
CA ASN A 73 -18.78 -29.09 -11.69
C ASN A 73 -17.54 -29.85 -12.21
N ARG A 74 -17.06 -29.53 -13.43
CA ARG A 74 -15.87 -30.18 -13.97
C ARG A 74 -14.60 -29.70 -13.24
N PRO A 75 -13.68 -30.61 -12.85
CA PRO A 75 -12.39 -30.22 -12.31
C PRO A 75 -11.58 -29.38 -13.27
N VAL A 76 -10.75 -28.45 -12.74
CA VAL A 76 -9.85 -27.57 -13.49
C VAL A 76 -8.45 -28.15 -13.52
N SER A 77 -7.83 -28.22 -14.70
CA SER A 77 -6.42 -28.56 -14.80
C SER A 77 -5.52 -27.36 -14.45
N ARG A 78 -4.26 -27.65 -14.08
CA ARG A 78 -3.28 -26.60 -13.76
C ARG A 78 -3.03 -25.65 -14.92
N ALA A 79 -3.04 -26.14 -16.17
CA ALA A 79 -2.90 -25.28 -17.34
C ALA A 79 -4.12 -24.40 -17.59
N GLU A 80 -5.34 -24.94 -17.41
CA GLU A 80 -6.58 -24.14 -17.48
C GLU A 80 -6.59 -23.03 -16.43
N PHE A 81 -6.17 -23.34 -15.22
CA PHE A 81 -6.08 -22.35 -14.15
C PHE A 81 -5.02 -21.27 -14.46
N ALA A 82 -3.85 -21.64 -14.98
CA ALA A 82 -2.86 -20.67 -15.44
C ALA A 82 -3.42 -19.70 -16.50
N ALA A 83 -4.22 -20.23 -17.44
CA ALA A 83 -4.87 -19.40 -18.45
C ALA A 83 -5.90 -18.42 -17.85
N MET A 84 -6.67 -18.86 -16.84
CA MET A 84 -7.62 -18.00 -16.11
C MET A 84 -6.90 -16.91 -15.31
N LEU A 85 -5.85 -17.26 -14.56
CA LEU A 85 -5.03 -16.30 -13.79
C LEU A 85 -4.42 -15.21 -14.67
N ARG A 86 -3.83 -15.61 -15.80
CA ARG A 86 -3.24 -14.65 -16.73
C ARG A 86 -4.25 -13.62 -17.24
N ARG A 87 -5.49 -14.06 -17.49
CA ARG A 87 -6.57 -13.15 -17.95
C ARG A 87 -7.14 -12.32 -16.81
N ALA A 88 -7.21 -12.87 -15.60
CA ALA A 88 -7.72 -12.16 -14.43
C ALA A 88 -6.75 -11.06 -13.96
N PHE A 89 -5.43 -11.27 -14.12
CA PHE A 89 -4.38 -10.39 -13.62
C PHE A 89 -3.36 -10.02 -14.72
N PRO A 90 -3.81 -9.32 -15.80
CA PRO A 90 -2.94 -9.02 -16.95
C PRO A 90 -1.76 -8.10 -16.58
N ASP A 91 -1.93 -7.25 -15.56
CA ASP A 91 -0.95 -6.25 -15.11
C ASP A 91 -0.13 -6.71 -13.89
N ALA A 92 -0.15 -8.02 -13.58
CA ALA A 92 0.60 -8.55 -12.46
C ALA A 92 2.11 -8.35 -12.66
N LYS A 93 2.79 -7.84 -11.63
CA LYS A 93 4.22 -7.55 -11.70
C LYS A 93 5.06 -8.82 -11.79
N ILE A 94 6.06 -8.82 -12.67
CA ILE A 94 7.08 -9.86 -12.74
C ILE A 94 7.94 -9.78 -11.48
N VAL A 95 8.08 -10.92 -10.78
CA VAL A 95 8.80 -11.03 -9.49
C VAL A 95 9.95 -12.03 -9.55
N ARG A 96 10.06 -12.82 -10.62
CA ARG A 96 11.13 -13.78 -10.82
C ARG A 96 11.41 -14.04 -12.30
N ASN A 97 12.62 -14.51 -12.60
CA ASN A 97 13.01 -14.87 -13.96
C ASN A 97 12.19 -16.08 -14.46
N PRO A 98 11.94 -16.17 -15.78
CA PRO A 98 11.27 -17.33 -16.36
C PRO A 98 12.15 -18.57 -16.23
N ILE A 99 11.48 -19.72 -16.08
CA ILE A 99 12.13 -21.04 -16.21
C ILE A 99 11.49 -21.82 -17.35
N THR A 100 12.20 -22.85 -17.83
CA THR A 100 11.68 -23.82 -18.79
C THR A 100 11.22 -25.04 -18.02
N PHE A 101 9.96 -25.42 -18.18
CA PHE A 101 9.42 -26.67 -17.65
C PHE A 101 9.65 -27.78 -18.67
N ALA A 102 10.19 -28.91 -18.22
CA ALA A 102 10.55 -30.02 -19.09
C ALA A 102 9.34 -30.66 -19.81
N ASP A 103 8.18 -30.56 -19.17
CA ASP A 103 6.91 -31.12 -19.65
C ASP A 103 6.03 -30.08 -20.39
N ILE A 104 6.55 -28.88 -20.68
CA ILE A 104 5.81 -27.82 -21.37
C ILE A 104 6.57 -27.40 -22.63
N PRO A 105 6.32 -28.02 -23.78
CA PRO A 105 6.94 -27.61 -25.04
C PRO A 105 6.41 -26.23 -25.49
N THR A 106 7.18 -25.49 -26.25
CA THR A 106 6.87 -24.10 -26.67
C THR A 106 5.59 -23.98 -27.50
N ASN A 107 5.19 -25.04 -28.17
CA ASN A 107 3.93 -25.13 -28.93
C ASN A 107 2.74 -25.58 -28.09
N TYR A 108 2.92 -25.83 -26.78
CA TYR A 108 1.81 -26.15 -25.90
C TYR A 108 0.84 -24.96 -25.78
N TRP A 109 -0.45 -25.19 -25.90
CA TRP A 109 -1.45 -24.11 -25.90
C TRP A 109 -1.37 -23.20 -24.68
N GLY A 110 -1.02 -23.74 -23.52
CA GLY A 110 -0.90 -23.02 -22.25
C GLY A 110 0.50 -22.46 -21.96
N PHE A 111 1.50 -22.64 -22.86
CA PHE A 111 2.90 -22.27 -22.63
C PHE A 111 3.07 -20.84 -22.11
N LYS A 112 2.45 -19.87 -22.81
CA LYS A 112 2.54 -18.46 -22.43
C LYS A 112 1.94 -18.18 -21.08
N ALA A 113 0.75 -18.73 -20.80
CA ALA A 113 0.05 -18.52 -19.53
C ALA A 113 0.82 -19.13 -18.35
N ILE A 114 1.35 -20.34 -18.51
CA ILE A 114 2.17 -21.03 -17.49
C ILE A 114 3.42 -20.22 -17.18
N ARG A 115 4.14 -19.77 -18.21
CA ARG A 115 5.34 -18.97 -18.05
C ARG A 115 5.06 -17.64 -17.33
N GLU A 116 4.05 -16.91 -17.74
CA GLU A 116 3.70 -15.62 -17.18
C GLU A 116 3.18 -15.75 -15.73
N THR A 117 2.36 -16.74 -15.42
CA THR A 117 1.88 -16.98 -14.07
C THR A 117 2.98 -17.50 -13.13
N TYR A 118 3.99 -18.17 -13.65
CA TYR A 118 5.21 -18.46 -12.90
C TYR A 118 5.99 -17.17 -12.61
N GLN A 119 6.24 -16.34 -13.61
CA GLN A 119 7.01 -15.10 -13.47
C GLN A 119 6.36 -14.11 -12.50
N THR A 120 5.03 -14.06 -12.46
CA THR A 120 4.26 -13.17 -11.57
C THR A 120 4.03 -13.73 -10.17
N GLY A 121 4.50 -14.95 -9.90
CA GLY A 121 4.45 -15.54 -8.55
C GLY A 121 3.16 -16.26 -8.21
N PHE A 122 2.18 -16.37 -9.11
CA PHE A 122 0.96 -17.12 -8.87
C PHE A 122 1.20 -18.62 -8.80
N LEU A 123 1.84 -19.20 -9.82
CA LEU A 123 2.05 -20.64 -9.90
C LEU A 123 3.53 -20.99 -9.83
N SER A 124 3.81 -22.15 -9.26
CA SER A 124 5.13 -22.77 -9.24
C SER A 124 5.07 -24.16 -9.88
N GLY A 125 6.22 -24.66 -10.30
CA GLY A 125 6.39 -26.05 -10.70
C GLY A 125 6.63 -26.97 -9.51
N TYR A 126 6.78 -28.25 -9.82
CA TYR A 126 7.24 -29.28 -8.89
C TYR A 126 8.76 -29.51 -9.02
N SER A 127 9.32 -30.35 -8.18
CA SER A 127 10.72 -30.77 -8.29
C SER A 127 11.05 -31.31 -9.69
N GLY A 128 12.28 -31.11 -10.14
CA GLY A 128 12.70 -31.53 -11.49
C GLY A 128 12.22 -30.63 -12.63
N SER A 129 11.84 -29.39 -12.34
CA SER A 129 11.31 -28.45 -13.33
C SER A 129 10.08 -28.99 -14.09
N ILE A 130 9.18 -29.65 -13.41
CA ILE A 130 7.94 -30.21 -13.94
C ILE A 130 6.76 -29.32 -13.54
N PHE A 131 5.82 -29.05 -14.46
CA PHE A 131 4.61 -28.28 -14.21
C PHE A 131 3.36 -29.13 -14.01
N ASN A 132 3.26 -30.27 -14.66
CA ASN A 132 2.08 -31.16 -14.71
C ASN A 132 0.83 -30.44 -15.23
N PRO A 133 0.80 -29.98 -16.50
CA PRO A 133 -0.25 -29.11 -17.03
C PRO A 133 -1.65 -29.72 -17.04
N THR A 134 -1.77 -31.02 -17.19
CA THR A 134 -3.03 -31.76 -17.27
C THR A 134 -3.55 -32.26 -15.93
N LEU A 135 -2.72 -32.15 -14.86
CA LEU A 135 -3.13 -32.55 -13.52
C LEU A 135 -4.24 -31.62 -13.03
N ASN A 136 -5.32 -32.18 -12.51
CA ASN A 136 -6.37 -31.40 -11.85
C ASN A 136 -5.81 -30.73 -10.61
N ILE A 137 -6.13 -29.45 -10.43
CA ILE A 137 -5.60 -28.65 -9.32
C ILE A 137 -6.46 -28.81 -8.07
N PRO A 138 -5.89 -29.17 -6.91
CA PRO A 138 -6.65 -29.22 -5.66
C PRO A 138 -6.96 -27.82 -5.15
N ARG A 139 -8.05 -27.68 -4.39
CA ARG A 139 -8.53 -26.41 -3.85
C ARG A 139 -7.46 -25.63 -3.09
N TRP A 140 -6.65 -26.33 -2.26
CA TRP A 140 -5.58 -25.66 -1.53
C TRP A 140 -4.54 -25.01 -2.44
N GLN A 141 -4.21 -25.63 -3.60
CA GLN A 141 -3.25 -25.03 -4.54
C GLN A 141 -3.82 -23.80 -5.25
N VAL A 142 -5.12 -23.75 -5.52
CA VAL A 142 -5.77 -22.55 -6.08
C VAL A 142 -5.66 -21.39 -5.11
N LEU A 143 -5.96 -21.61 -3.83
CA LEU A 143 -5.90 -20.57 -2.79
C LEU A 143 -4.47 -20.12 -2.51
N VAL A 144 -3.50 -21.05 -2.47
CA VAL A 144 -2.07 -20.72 -2.35
C VAL A 144 -1.60 -19.87 -3.55
N ALA A 145 -2.00 -20.23 -4.76
CA ALA A 145 -1.63 -19.49 -5.95
C ALA A 145 -2.16 -18.05 -5.90
N LEU A 146 -3.43 -17.86 -5.54
CA LEU A 146 -4.02 -16.52 -5.40
C LEU A 146 -3.34 -15.70 -4.31
N SER A 147 -3.15 -16.28 -3.12
CA SER A 147 -2.47 -15.57 -2.02
C SER A 147 -1.03 -15.19 -2.39
N SER A 148 -0.28 -16.10 -3.03
CA SER A 148 1.10 -15.85 -3.44
C SER A 148 1.20 -14.75 -4.50
N GLY A 149 0.38 -14.83 -5.56
CA GLY A 149 0.39 -13.85 -6.64
C GLY A 149 -0.08 -12.47 -6.21
N LEU A 150 -1.05 -12.41 -5.28
CA LEU A 150 -1.58 -11.18 -4.68
C LEU A 150 -0.76 -10.71 -3.46
N ARG A 151 0.26 -11.48 -3.06
CA ARG A 151 1.15 -11.20 -1.93
C ARG A 151 0.39 -11.04 -0.61
N TYR A 152 -0.61 -11.88 -0.39
CA TYR A 152 -1.36 -11.90 0.84
C TYR A 152 -0.61 -12.72 1.89
N THR A 153 -0.47 -12.15 3.08
CA THR A 153 0.04 -12.79 4.29
C THR A 153 -1.02 -12.70 5.38
N PRO A 154 -1.18 -13.71 6.23
CA PRO A 154 -2.14 -13.62 7.32
C PRO A 154 -1.70 -12.56 8.32
N VAL A 155 -2.67 -11.89 8.92
CA VAL A 155 -2.45 -10.90 9.97
C VAL A 155 -2.39 -11.57 11.34
N GLY A 156 -3.24 -12.58 11.55
CA GLY A 156 -3.28 -13.38 12.76
C GLY A 156 -2.45 -14.67 12.68
N SER A 157 -2.54 -15.49 13.73
CA SER A 157 -1.96 -16.83 13.77
C SER A 157 -2.68 -17.72 12.76
N ALA A 158 -1.95 -18.25 11.79
CA ALA A 158 -2.56 -19.10 10.76
C ALA A 158 -3.28 -20.33 11.35
N PRO A 159 -2.72 -21.08 12.33
CA PRO A 159 -3.46 -22.16 12.98
C PRO A 159 -4.78 -21.70 13.60
N GLU A 160 -4.78 -20.61 14.37
CA GLU A 160 -5.99 -20.11 15.03
C GLU A 160 -7.06 -19.65 14.02
N ILE A 161 -6.65 -18.93 12.96
CA ILE A 161 -7.55 -18.50 11.89
C ILE A 161 -8.21 -19.71 11.23
N LEU A 162 -7.42 -20.73 10.89
CA LEU A 162 -7.90 -21.90 10.16
C LEU A 162 -8.82 -22.76 11.03
N GLU A 163 -8.45 -23.03 12.28
CA GLU A 163 -9.23 -23.83 13.21
C GLU A 163 -10.56 -23.19 13.59
N ALA A 164 -10.59 -21.85 13.67
CA ALA A 164 -11.83 -21.14 13.95
C ALA A 164 -12.74 -20.98 12.71
N THR A 165 -12.15 -21.04 11.50
CA THR A 165 -12.89 -20.80 10.26
C THR A 165 -13.39 -22.09 9.61
N PHE A 166 -12.58 -23.16 9.67
CA PHE A 166 -12.86 -24.42 8.97
C PHE A 166 -12.89 -25.64 9.93
N GLU A 167 -13.89 -26.46 9.78
CA GLU A 167 -14.03 -27.71 10.56
C GLU A 167 -13.00 -28.76 10.16
N ASP A 168 -12.54 -28.70 8.91
CA ASP A 168 -11.52 -29.58 8.32
C ASP A 168 -10.13 -28.92 8.21
N ALA A 169 -9.86 -27.94 9.08
CA ALA A 169 -8.58 -27.22 9.09
C ALA A 169 -7.34 -28.15 9.20
N ARG A 170 -7.49 -29.33 9.82
CA ARG A 170 -6.41 -30.32 9.98
C ARG A 170 -5.99 -30.97 8.67
N ASP A 171 -6.88 -31.01 7.68
CA ASP A 171 -6.61 -31.59 6.36
C ASP A 171 -5.82 -30.64 5.45
N ILE A 172 -5.61 -29.40 5.90
CA ILE A 172 -4.84 -28.39 5.16
C ILE A 172 -3.35 -28.74 5.24
N PRO A 173 -2.66 -28.95 4.10
CA PRO A 173 -1.22 -29.19 4.08
C PRO A 173 -0.44 -28.08 4.79
N GLU A 174 0.58 -28.45 5.58
CA GLU A 174 1.34 -27.49 6.40
C GLU A 174 1.88 -26.32 5.57
N LEU A 175 2.44 -26.60 4.40
CA LEU A 175 2.98 -25.59 3.47
C LEU A 175 1.92 -24.59 2.93
N ALA A 176 0.63 -24.94 3.04
CA ALA A 176 -0.48 -24.12 2.54
C ALA A 176 -1.17 -23.29 3.64
N ARG A 177 -0.95 -23.64 4.93
CA ARG A 177 -1.69 -23.06 6.06
C ARG A 177 -1.64 -21.55 6.10
N SER A 178 -0.45 -20.96 6.00
CA SER A 178 -0.28 -19.50 6.01
C SER A 178 -1.02 -18.81 4.85
N ALA A 179 -0.88 -19.35 3.63
CA ALA A 179 -1.53 -18.77 2.45
C ALA A 179 -3.06 -18.88 2.49
N ILE A 180 -3.59 -20.00 3.02
CA ILE A 180 -5.05 -20.21 3.16
C ILE A 180 -5.62 -19.35 4.28
N ALA A 181 -4.91 -19.16 5.39
CA ALA A 181 -5.30 -18.22 6.43
C ALA A 181 -5.42 -16.78 5.87
N ALA A 182 -4.43 -16.36 5.09
CA ALA A 182 -4.48 -15.06 4.39
C ALA A 182 -5.66 -14.97 3.39
N ALA A 183 -5.93 -16.04 2.64
CA ALA A 183 -7.07 -16.10 1.73
C ALA A 183 -8.41 -15.97 2.49
N ALA A 184 -8.53 -16.60 3.66
CA ALA A 184 -9.73 -16.50 4.50
C ALA A 184 -9.93 -15.09 5.05
N GLU A 185 -8.87 -14.45 5.61
CA GLU A 185 -8.91 -13.05 6.05
C GLU A 185 -9.28 -12.08 4.94
N LYS A 186 -8.91 -12.38 3.68
CA LYS A 186 -9.25 -11.59 2.49
C LYS A 186 -10.58 -11.97 1.85
N GLN A 187 -11.35 -12.86 2.50
CA GLN A 187 -12.65 -13.33 2.02
C GLN A 187 -12.59 -13.95 0.61
N LEU A 188 -11.44 -14.50 0.23
CA LEU A 188 -11.30 -15.21 -1.06
C LEU A 188 -11.92 -16.58 -1.06
N VAL A 189 -12.06 -17.20 0.13
CA VAL A 189 -12.53 -18.58 0.24
C VAL A 189 -14.04 -18.64 0.15
N VAL A 190 -14.50 -19.38 -0.83
CA VAL A 190 -15.94 -19.63 -1.06
C VAL A 190 -16.17 -21.14 -0.99
N ASN A 191 -17.05 -21.56 -0.11
CA ASN A 191 -17.42 -22.97 0.06
C ASN A 191 -18.93 -23.15 -0.12
N TYR A 192 -19.33 -24.08 -0.97
CA TYR A 192 -20.72 -24.41 -1.23
C TYR A 192 -20.93 -25.92 -1.13
N PRO A 193 -21.99 -26.40 -0.48
CA PRO A 193 -22.97 -25.63 0.30
C PRO A 193 -22.52 -25.34 1.74
N ALA A 194 -21.50 -26.03 2.23
CA ALA A 194 -21.06 -25.99 3.63
C ALA A 194 -19.88 -25.00 3.77
N VAL A 195 -20.17 -23.77 4.21
CA VAL A 195 -19.16 -22.69 4.28
C VAL A 195 -17.93 -23.03 5.15
N LYS A 196 -18.09 -23.88 6.17
CA LYS A 196 -17.02 -24.29 7.08
C LYS A 196 -16.20 -25.50 6.60
N GLN A 197 -16.58 -26.11 5.47
CA GLN A 197 -15.85 -27.26 4.88
C GLN A 197 -14.99 -26.75 3.73
N LEU A 198 -13.68 -26.67 3.94
CA LEU A 198 -12.74 -26.21 2.92
C LEU A 198 -12.50 -27.29 1.85
N GLU A 199 -12.50 -28.56 2.25
CA GLU A 199 -12.14 -29.73 1.41
C GLU A 199 -10.82 -29.49 0.64
N PRO A 200 -9.72 -29.19 1.34
CA PRO A 200 -8.51 -28.63 0.74
C PRO A 200 -7.89 -29.52 -0.33
N THR A 201 -7.92 -30.83 -0.15
CA THR A 201 -7.28 -31.82 -1.03
C THR A 201 -8.14 -32.24 -2.22
N ARG A 202 -9.45 -31.91 -2.21
CA ARG A 202 -10.35 -32.16 -3.33
C ARG A 202 -9.98 -31.29 -4.53
N ASN A 203 -10.11 -31.83 -5.73
CA ASN A 203 -9.91 -31.07 -6.95
C ASN A 203 -10.93 -29.92 -7.06
N ALA A 204 -10.44 -28.72 -7.34
CA ALA A 204 -11.27 -27.54 -7.53
C ALA A 204 -12.10 -27.67 -8.80
N THR A 205 -13.40 -27.35 -8.70
CA THR A 205 -14.28 -27.27 -9.84
C THR A 205 -14.17 -25.92 -10.57
N ARG A 206 -14.65 -25.86 -11.80
CA ARG A 206 -14.68 -24.61 -12.59
C ARG A 206 -15.50 -23.50 -11.91
N ALA A 207 -16.60 -23.86 -11.25
CA ALA A 207 -17.41 -22.91 -10.49
C ALA A 207 -16.65 -22.35 -9.28
N GLU A 208 -15.96 -23.20 -8.53
CA GLU A 208 -15.16 -22.79 -7.37
C GLU A 208 -14.02 -21.87 -7.77
N VAL A 209 -13.25 -22.25 -8.80
CA VAL A 209 -12.19 -21.38 -9.33
C VAL A 209 -12.74 -20.04 -9.80
N ALA A 210 -13.89 -20.05 -10.48
CA ALA A 210 -14.55 -18.80 -10.89
C ALA A 210 -14.89 -17.93 -9.69
N THR A 211 -15.47 -18.49 -8.62
CA THR A 211 -15.82 -17.70 -7.43
C THR A 211 -14.62 -17.18 -6.66
N PHE A 212 -13.54 -17.96 -6.55
CA PHE A 212 -12.28 -17.47 -5.96
C PHE A 212 -11.67 -16.32 -6.77
N LEU A 213 -11.67 -16.42 -8.11
CA LEU A 213 -11.21 -15.34 -8.98
C LEU A 213 -12.11 -14.10 -8.85
N CYS A 214 -13.42 -14.28 -8.77
CA CYS A 214 -14.40 -13.22 -8.60
C CYS A 214 -14.12 -12.41 -7.33
N GLN A 215 -13.90 -13.10 -6.20
CA GLN A 215 -13.51 -12.47 -4.94
C GLN A 215 -12.16 -11.75 -5.06
N ALA A 216 -11.20 -12.35 -5.76
CA ALA A 216 -9.86 -11.80 -5.90
C ALA A 216 -9.79 -10.51 -6.75
N ILE A 217 -10.73 -10.34 -7.72
CA ILE A 217 -10.79 -9.17 -8.59
C ILE A 217 -11.86 -8.16 -8.17
N ALA A 218 -12.68 -8.48 -7.17
CA ALA A 218 -13.74 -7.60 -6.68
C ALA A 218 -13.14 -6.26 -6.19
N LYS A 219 -13.79 -5.16 -6.55
CA LYS A 219 -13.39 -3.83 -6.10
C LYS A 219 -14.25 -3.41 -4.91
N PRO A 220 -13.70 -2.63 -3.96
CA PRO A 220 -14.49 -2.04 -2.89
C PRO A 220 -15.71 -1.29 -3.45
N GLY A 221 -16.90 -1.52 -2.85
CA GLY A 221 -18.14 -0.88 -3.26
C GLY A 221 -18.87 -1.51 -4.46
N GLN A 222 -18.36 -2.60 -5.03
CA GLN A 222 -19.11 -3.38 -6.01
C GLN A 222 -20.13 -4.30 -5.32
N THR A 223 -21.26 -4.53 -6.02
CA THR A 223 -22.25 -5.53 -5.58
C THR A 223 -21.58 -6.90 -5.49
N ALA A 224 -21.75 -7.59 -4.37
CA ALA A 224 -21.24 -8.94 -4.19
C ALA A 224 -21.89 -9.90 -5.19
N LEU A 225 -21.07 -10.59 -5.98
CA LEU A 225 -21.51 -11.57 -6.97
C LEU A 225 -21.63 -12.99 -6.39
N VAL A 226 -21.01 -13.21 -5.23
CA VAL A 226 -21.11 -14.45 -4.47
C VAL A 226 -22.02 -14.21 -3.27
N PRO A 227 -23.03 -15.08 -3.01
CA PRO A 227 -23.85 -14.95 -1.81
C PRO A 227 -22.98 -15.03 -0.55
N ALA A 228 -23.16 -14.04 0.35
CA ALA A 228 -22.31 -13.87 1.55
C ALA A 228 -22.27 -15.13 2.45
N GLN A 229 -23.33 -15.90 2.46
CA GLN A 229 -23.44 -17.15 3.22
C GLN A 229 -22.44 -18.25 2.80
N TYR A 230 -21.86 -18.15 1.61
CA TYR A 230 -20.84 -19.09 1.09
C TYR A 230 -19.43 -18.55 1.18
N ILE A 231 -19.24 -17.29 1.59
CA ILE A 231 -17.91 -16.70 1.80
C ILE A 231 -17.47 -17.02 3.22
N ALA A 232 -16.34 -17.72 3.35
CA ALA A 232 -15.78 -18.03 4.65
C ALA A 232 -15.41 -16.75 5.40
N GLN A 233 -15.91 -16.62 6.63
CA GLN A 233 -15.66 -15.48 7.50
C GLN A 233 -14.76 -15.93 8.65
N VAL A 234 -13.62 -15.24 8.81
CA VAL A 234 -12.79 -15.39 10.02
C VAL A 234 -13.53 -14.71 11.18
N PRO A 235 -13.80 -15.41 12.28
CA PRO A 235 -14.45 -14.81 13.44
C PRO A 235 -13.66 -13.61 13.97
N ALA A 236 -14.34 -12.54 14.37
CA ALA A 236 -13.70 -11.28 14.76
C ALA A 236 -12.78 -11.39 16.01
N ASN A 237 -12.98 -12.43 16.81
CA ASN A 237 -12.20 -12.70 18.03
C ASN A 237 -11.00 -13.63 17.80
N VAL A 238 -10.69 -13.96 16.54
CA VAL A 238 -9.58 -14.87 16.19
C VAL A 238 -8.33 -14.10 15.85
N GLY A 239 -7.22 -14.55 16.35
CA GLY A 239 -5.91 -13.94 16.22
C GLY A 239 -5.47 -13.20 17.47
N PRO A 240 -4.19 -12.83 17.58
CA PRO A 240 -3.70 -12.09 18.73
C PRO A 240 -4.43 -10.74 18.85
N PRO A 241 -4.68 -10.26 20.09
CA PRO A 241 -5.33 -8.98 20.29
C PRO A 241 -4.57 -7.87 19.59
N ARG A 242 -5.28 -7.07 18.81
CA ARG A 242 -4.69 -5.94 18.10
C ARG A 242 -4.87 -4.66 18.89
N THR A 243 -3.80 -3.90 19.01
CA THR A 243 -3.86 -2.52 19.47
C THR A 243 -4.22 -1.64 18.27
N THR A 244 -5.11 -0.66 18.49
CA THR A 244 -5.49 0.30 17.43
C THR A 244 -5.30 1.71 17.96
N GLU A 245 -4.49 2.49 17.27
CA GLU A 245 -4.36 3.93 17.45
C GLU A 245 -5.24 4.64 16.42
N THR A 246 -5.93 5.69 16.85
CA THR A 246 -6.87 6.44 15.99
C THR A 246 -6.57 7.92 15.99
N SER A 247 -6.80 8.56 14.85
CA SER A 247 -6.83 10.01 14.72
C SER A 247 -8.03 10.40 13.86
N GLU A 248 -8.67 11.55 14.16
CA GLU A 248 -9.84 12.00 13.42
C GLU A 248 -9.79 13.51 13.21
N SER A 249 -10.14 13.94 12.00
CA SER A 249 -10.27 15.35 11.63
C SER A 249 -11.36 15.52 10.59
N GLY A 250 -12.45 16.19 10.95
CA GLY A 250 -13.58 16.45 10.08
C GLY A 250 -14.17 15.16 9.48
N LYS A 251 -14.05 15.02 8.14
CA LYS A 251 -14.59 13.88 7.38
C LYS A 251 -13.64 12.67 7.29
N VAL A 252 -12.43 12.79 7.86
CA VAL A 252 -11.38 11.77 7.77
C VAL A 252 -11.09 11.21 9.14
N ARG A 253 -11.10 9.87 9.26
CA ARG A 253 -10.62 9.12 10.40
C ARG A 253 -9.58 8.11 9.93
N ALA A 254 -8.45 8.06 10.60
CA ALA A 254 -7.39 7.11 10.37
C ALA A 254 -7.24 6.17 11.57
N GLU A 255 -6.98 4.91 11.28
CA GLU A 255 -6.75 3.85 12.26
C GLU A 255 -5.47 3.12 11.88
N VAL A 256 -4.51 3.03 12.80
CA VAL A 256 -3.36 2.14 12.66
C VAL A 256 -3.50 1.01 13.66
N SER A 257 -3.61 -0.21 13.17
CA SER A 257 -3.78 -1.40 13.98
C SER A 257 -2.57 -2.34 13.86
N PHE A 258 -2.15 -2.93 14.97
CA PHE A 258 -0.98 -3.80 15.04
C PHE A 258 -1.09 -4.83 16.17
N VAL A 259 -0.33 -5.91 16.07
CA VAL A 259 -0.10 -6.86 17.15
C VAL A 259 1.08 -6.35 17.98
N LYS A 260 0.86 -6.14 19.28
CA LYS A 260 1.91 -5.66 20.18
C LYS A 260 2.78 -6.82 20.65
N GLU A 261 4.10 -6.71 20.43
CA GLU A 261 5.12 -7.63 20.98
C GLU A 261 6.16 -6.81 21.76
N ALA A 262 6.07 -6.82 23.07
CA ALA A 262 6.87 -5.94 23.95
C ALA A 262 6.72 -4.48 23.53
N GLU A 263 7.81 -3.81 23.12
CA GLU A 263 7.80 -2.42 22.65
C GLU A 263 7.55 -2.28 21.14
N ASN A 264 7.41 -3.40 20.43
CA ASN A 264 7.31 -3.44 18.99
C ASN A 264 5.89 -3.77 18.53
N ALA A 265 5.60 -3.37 17.29
CA ALA A 265 4.38 -3.65 16.59
C ALA A 265 4.65 -4.55 15.39
N LYS A 266 3.89 -5.62 15.23
CA LYS A 266 3.90 -6.49 14.05
C LYS A 266 2.59 -6.42 13.30
N ASN A 267 2.63 -6.78 12.03
CA ASN A 267 1.46 -6.79 11.17
C ASN A 267 0.72 -5.43 11.20
N ILE A 268 1.49 -4.34 11.06
CA ILE A 268 0.97 -2.98 11.11
C ILE A 268 0.09 -2.75 9.87
N ARG A 269 -1.13 -2.29 10.11
CA ARG A 269 -2.09 -1.94 9.04
C ARG A 269 -2.61 -0.54 9.27
N ILE A 270 -2.83 0.18 8.20
CA ILE A 270 -3.56 1.43 8.20
C ILE A 270 -4.92 1.26 7.54
N ARG A 271 -5.93 1.90 8.12
CA ARG A 271 -7.26 2.06 7.55
C ARG A 271 -7.61 3.54 7.57
N ILE A 272 -8.04 4.07 6.43
CA ILE A 272 -8.52 5.44 6.33
C ILE A 272 -9.99 5.40 5.94
N ILE A 273 -10.81 6.03 6.78
CA ILE A 273 -12.25 6.14 6.64
C ILE A 273 -12.56 7.59 6.28
N ARG A 274 -13.31 7.79 5.20
CA ARG A 274 -13.74 9.11 4.73
C ARG A 274 -15.24 9.14 4.58
N ASN A 275 -15.91 10.13 5.21
CA ASN A 275 -17.37 10.20 5.26
C ASN A 275 -18.04 8.87 5.69
N GLY A 276 -17.45 8.19 6.68
CA GLY A 276 -17.95 6.91 7.19
C GLY A 276 -17.69 5.68 6.32
N GLN A 277 -16.99 5.83 5.16
CA GLN A 277 -16.65 4.71 4.27
C GLN A 277 -15.15 4.45 4.24
N ILE A 278 -14.77 3.17 4.21
CA ILE A 278 -13.36 2.78 4.08
C ILE A 278 -12.87 3.19 2.69
N SER A 279 -11.90 4.10 2.66
CA SER A 279 -11.28 4.62 1.43
C SER A 279 -9.90 4.02 1.17
N LEU A 280 -9.24 3.51 2.20
CA LEU A 280 -7.97 2.77 2.13
C LEU A 280 -7.91 1.76 3.25
N GLU A 281 -7.41 0.57 2.95
CA GLU A 281 -6.95 -0.40 3.96
C GLU A 281 -5.79 -1.21 3.38
N GLU A 282 -4.61 -1.07 3.99
CA GLU A 282 -3.40 -1.76 3.52
C GLU A 282 -2.42 -2.05 4.66
N PRO A 283 -1.49 -3.01 4.49
CA PRO A 283 -0.36 -3.15 5.40
C PRO A 283 0.59 -1.96 5.26
N VAL A 284 1.15 -1.50 6.37
CA VAL A 284 2.22 -0.50 6.36
C VAL A 284 3.55 -1.24 6.25
N LEU A 285 4.23 -1.06 5.12
CA LEU A 285 5.49 -1.72 4.82
C LEU A 285 6.65 -0.75 5.04
N ILE A 286 7.43 -1.00 6.11
CA ILE A 286 8.56 -0.18 6.52
C ILE A 286 9.83 -0.76 5.88
N PRO A 287 10.63 0.05 5.17
CA PRO A 287 11.90 -0.42 4.63
C PRO A 287 12.88 -0.82 5.74
N THR A 288 13.46 -2.01 5.64
CA THR A 288 14.57 -2.44 6.48
C THR A 288 15.87 -2.20 5.74
N ARG A 289 16.80 -1.45 6.33
CA ARG A 289 18.17 -1.36 5.79
C ARG A 289 18.91 -2.64 6.15
N SER A 290 19.39 -3.37 5.14
CA SER A 290 20.44 -4.37 5.36
C SER A 290 21.75 -3.63 5.71
N LEU A 291 22.37 -4.01 6.83
CA LEU A 291 23.68 -3.49 7.27
C LEU A 291 24.85 -4.04 6.43
N VAL A 292 24.63 -4.44 5.18
CA VAL A 292 25.72 -4.89 4.32
C VAL A 292 26.47 -3.67 3.78
N ASP A 293 27.74 -3.59 4.06
CA ASP A 293 28.70 -2.50 3.79
C ASP A 293 28.92 -2.12 2.31
N ASN A 294 27.99 -2.41 1.42
CA ASN A 294 28.11 -2.05 -0.01
C ASN A 294 26.97 -1.13 -0.42
N PRO A 295 27.22 0.17 -0.68
CA PRO A 295 26.21 1.14 -1.07
C PRO A 295 25.45 0.78 -2.37
N ASP A 296 26.03 -0.04 -3.26
CA ASP A 296 25.44 -0.41 -4.55
C ASP A 296 24.57 -1.68 -4.49
N LYS A 297 24.52 -2.39 -3.35
CA LYS A 297 23.75 -3.63 -3.15
C LYS A 297 22.72 -3.53 -2.01
N ARG A 298 22.10 -2.38 -1.81
CA ARG A 298 21.08 -2.18 -0.79
C ARG A 298 19.76 -2.80 -1.23
N ALA A 299 19.58 -4.10 -1.05
CA ALA A 299 18.26 -4.71 -1.08
C ALA A 299 17.49 -4.26 0.17
N THR A 300 16.63 -3.28 0.03
CA THR A 300 15.67 -2.92 1.09
C THR A 300 14.55 -3.94 1.08
N THR A 301 14.53 -4.82 2.09
CA THR A 301 13.35 -5.64 2.35
C THR A 301 12.33 -4.77 3.07
N GLU A 302 11.09 -4.80 2.65
CA GLU A 302 10.00 -4.12 3.34
C GLU A 302 9.28 -5.11 4.26
N VAL A 303 9.09 -4.73 5.52
CA VAL A 303 8.40 -5.54 6.53
C VAL A 303 7.29 -4.74 7.21
N SER A 304 6.25 -5.41 7.66
CA SER A 304 5.18 -4.78 8.44
C SER A 304 5.47 -4.90 9.93
N GLU A 305 6.68 -4.49 10.31
CA GLU A 305 7.17 -4.52 11.69
C GLU A 305 7.88 -3.22 12.05
N GLY A 306 7.61 -2.68 13.24
CA GLY A 306 8.17 -1.42 13.67
C GLY A 306 7.60 -0.95 15.00
N ARG A 307 7.75 0.34 15.29
CA ARG A 307 7.06 1.01 16.39
C ARG A 307 6.36 2.25 15.83
N LEU A 308 5.06 2.38 16.10
CA LEU A 308 4.31 3.59 15.80
C LEU A 308 4.71 4.68 16.82
N LEU A 309 5.10 5.84 16.31
CA LEU A 309 5.43 7.01 17.11
C LEU A 309 4.26 7.97 17.20
N SER A 310 3.57 8.22 16.07
CA SER A 310 2.41 9.10 16.04
C SER A 310 1.49 8.81 14.84
N LEU A 311 0.21 9.15 15.02
CA LEU A 311 -0.78 9.17 13.95
C LEU A 311 -1.50 10.51 14.03
N ARG A 312 -1.43 11.29 12.95
CA ARG A 312 -2.01 12.64 12.88
C ARG A 312 -2.75 12.85 11.56
N ILE A 313 -3.76 13.72 11.59
CA ILE A 313 -4.49 14.15 10.40
C ILE A 313 -4.41 15.67 10.35
N ARG A 314 -3.81 16.23 9.30
CA ARG A 314 -3.62 17.65 9.14
C ARG A 314 -3.47 18.01 7.67
N ASP A 315 -3.98 19.17 7.27
CA ASP A 315 -3.67 19.77 5.98
C ASP A 315 -2.20 20.22 5.99
N LEU A 316 -1.40 19.63 5.11
CA LEU A 316 0.05 19.84 5.03
C LEU A 316 0.49 20.70 3.84
N ASP A 317 -0.41 20.93 2.86
CA ASP A 317 -0.10 21.71 1.65
C ASP A 317 -1.11 22.83 1.33
N GLY A 318 -2.11 23.03 2.20
CA GLY A 318 -3.06 24.14 2.12
C GLY A 318 -4.21 23.92 1.13
N ASP A 319 -4.39 22.69 0.64
CA ASP A 319 -5.46 22.39 -0.33
C ASP A 319 -6.82 22.10 0.34
N LYS A 320 -6.90 22.20 1.66
CA LYS A 320 -8.06 21.92 2.54
C LYS A 320 -8.50 20.45 2.58
N GLU A 321 -7.73 19.57 2.00
CA GLU A 321 -7.88 18.12 2.12
C GLU A 321 -6.79 17.59 3.05
N PRO A 322 -7.14 17.16 4.28
CA PRO A 322 -6.09 16.79 5.23
C PRO A 322 -5.40 15.50 4.84
N GLU A 323 -4.08 15.50 4.96
CA GLU A 323 -3.25 14.30 4.89
C GLU A 323 -3.33 13.49 6.17
N VAL A 324 -3.15 12.17 6.03
CA VAL A 324 -2.92 11.26 7.17
C VAL A 324 -1.43 11.00 7.28
N LEU A 325 -0.86 11.34 8.42
CA LEU A 325 0.56 11.25 8.73
C LEU A 325 0.81 10.19 9.79
N ALA A 326 1.46 9.08 9.42
CA ALA A 326 1.84 8.01 10.33
C ALA A 326 3.37 7.95 10.45
N ASP A 327 3.90 8.19 11.65
CA ASP A 327 5.32 8.13 11.95
C ASP A 327 5.68 6.78 12.57
N LEU A 328 6.66 6.10 12.00
CA LEU A 328 7.09 4.79 12.42
C LEU A 328 8.61 4.67 12.50
N VAL A 329 9.07 3.80 13.39
CA VAL A 329 10.49 3.41 13.50
C VAL A 329 10.65 1.97 13.06
N SER A 330 11.63 1.70 12.19
CA SER A 330 12.06 0.34 11.87
C SER A 330 12.91 -0.24 13.01
N ILE A 331 12.60 -1.49 13.43
CA ILE A 331 13.29 -2.15 14.56
C ILE A 331 14.46 -3.04 14.14
N ASN A 332 14.58 -3.40 12.87
CA ASN A 332 15.60 -4.35 12.40
C ASN A 332 16.95 -3.73 12.06
N SER A 333 17.20 -2.49 12.46
CA SER A 333 18.41 -1.77 12.06
C SER A 333 19.59 -1.90 13.02
N GLY A 334 19.42 -2.44 14.22
CA GLY A 334 20.50 -2.64 15.23
C GLY A 334 21.25 -1.38 15.65
N VAL A 335 20.90 -0.22 15.10
CA VAL A 335 21.52 1.09 15.29
C VAL A 335 20.43 2.13 15.50
N ARG A 336 20.75 3.25 16.11
CA ARG A 336 19.89 4.44 16.29
C ARG A 336 19.49 5.02 14.93
N CYS A 337 18.56 4.38 14.25
CA CYS A 337 18.07 4.67 12.89
C CYS A 337 16.60 4.20 12.88
N CYS A 338 15.90 4.57 12.18
CA CYS A 338 15.34 4.64 10.90
C CYS A 338 13.91 5.11 11.08
N ASN A 339 13.74 6.37 11.34
CA ASN A 339 12.45 7.04 11.45
C ASN A 339 11.89 7.27 10.03
N TYR A 340 10.62 6.94 9.85
CA TYR A 340 9.89 7.16 8.61
C TYR A 340 8.58 7.87 8.89
N SER A 341 8.19 8.78 8.00
CA SER A 341 6.83 9.30 7.89
C SER A 341 6.16 8.74 6.64
N PHE A 342 4.99 8.13 6.82
CA PHE A 342 4.08 7.76 5.75
C PHE A 342 3.02 8.85 5.65
N ILE A 343 2.97 9.55 4.53
CA ILE A 343 2.05 10.67 4.30
C ILE A 343 1.05 10.25 3.24
N TYR A 344 -0.20 10.05 3.65
CA TYR A 344 -1.30 9.62 2.79
C TYR A 344 -2.10 10.82 2.35
N ARG A 345 -2.25 10.99 1.04
CA ARG A 345 -3.00 12.05 0.41
C ARG A 345 -4.21 11.51 -0.33
N TYR A 346 -5.33 12.21 -0.22
CA TYR A 346 -6.52 11.91 -1.00
C TYR A 346 -6.44 12.56 -2.37
N GLU A 347 -6.66 11.77 -3.43
CA GLU A 347 -6.72 12.23 -4.81
C GLU A 347 -8.19 12.37 -5.25
N PRO A 348 -8.76 13.59 -5.29
CA PRO A 348 -10.17 13.78 -5.61
C PRO A 348 -10.59 13.22 -6.97
N ALA A 349 -9.69 13.31 -7.98
CA ALA A 349 -9.96 12.83 -9.33
C ALA A 349 -10.17 11.31 -9.40
N THR A 350 -9.41 10.54 -8.61
CA THR A 350 -9.49 9.08 -8.58
C THR A 350 -10.29 8.54 -7.41
N LYS A 351 -10.63 9.40 -6.44
CA LYS A 351 -11.26 9.06 -5.16
C LYS A 351 -10.46 8.01 -4.36
N LYS A 352 -9.12 8.07 -4.44
CA LYS A 352 -8.22 7.13 -3.77
C LYS A 352 -7.18 7.88 -2.95
N TYR A 353 -6.63 7.18 -1.95
CA TYR A 353 -5.43 7.62 -1.26
C TYR A 353 -4.18 7.09 -1.97
N THR A 354 -3.18 7.96 -2.10
CA THR A 354 -1.79 7.64 -2.45
C THR A 354 -0.92 7.98 -1.26
N HIS A 355 0.30 7.43 -1.18
CA HIS A 355 1.21 7.81 -0.11
C HIS A 355 2.65 7.93 -0.59
N ILE A 356 3.42 8.71 0.16
CA ILE A 356 4.88 8.77 0.09
C ILE A 356 5.47 8.28 1.40
N LYS A 357 6.73 7.84 1.34
CA LYS A 357 7.56 7.48 2.49
C LYS A 357 8.72 8.46 2.58
N HIS A 358 8.78 9.24 3.64
CA HIS A 358 9.93 10.11 3.90
C HIS A 358 10.81 9.53 4.99
N PHE A 359 12.12 9.49 4.74
CA PHE A 359 13.12 8.93 5.64
C PHE A 359 13.85 10.02 6.39
N TRP A 360 13.72 10.03 7.72
CA TRP A 360 14.36 10.99 8.60
C TRP A 360 15.72 10.54 9.13
N GLY A 361 16.11 9.28 8.94
CA GLY A 361 17.31 8.73 9.56
C GLY A 361 17.12 8.51 11.07
N ASN A 362 18.04 9.05 11.86
CA ASN A 362 18.03 8.96 13.32
C ASN A 362 17.46 10.20 14.02
N VAL A 363 16.83 11.09 13.27
CA VAL A 363 16.23 12.34 13.78
C VAL A 363 14.71 12.28 13.70
N SER A 364 14.07 13.18 14.43
CA SER A 364 12.64 13.47 14.37
C SER A 364 12.42 14.87 13.78
N TYR A 365 11.17 15.30 13.73
CA TYR A 365 10.79 16.62 13.29
C TYR A 365 9.70 17.22 14.18
N GLU A 366 9.50 18.52 14.06
CA GLU A 366 8.38 19.27 14.60
C GLU A 366 7.63 19.94 13.44
N LEU A 367 6.30 19.97 13.52
CA LEU A 367 5.48 20.75 12.58
C LEU A 367 5.36 22.18 13.08
N ILE A 368 5.91 23.13 12.35
CA ILE A 368 5.93 24.55 12.67
C ILE A 368 5.44 25.32 11.45
N ASP A 369 4.49 26.21 11.64
CA ASP A 369 4.05 27.16 10.61
C ASP A 369 4.94 28.42 10.68
N PHE A 370 6.08 28.36 9.99
CA PHE A 370 7.00 29.51 9.90
C PHE A 370 6.40 30.66 9.07
N GLY A 371 5.60 30.31 8.07
CA GLY A 371 4.98 31.27 7.16
C GLY A 371 3.76 31.97 7.73
N LYS A 372 3.22 31.53 8.87
CA LYS A 372 1.95 31.97 9.46
C LYS A 372 0.79 31.98 8.46
N ASN A 373 0.72 30.91 7.69
CA ASN A 373 -0.24 30.72 6.61
C ASN A 373 -1.07 29.43 6.76
N ASP A 374 -1.06 28.85 7.97
CA ASP A 374 -1.71 27.58 8.36
C ASP A 374 -1.14 26.34 7.67
N ILE A 375 -0.10 26.47 6.86
CA ILE A 375 0.62 25.36 6.21
C ILE A 375 1.90 25.09 7.00
N PRO A 376 2.02 23.94 7.66
CA PRO A 376 3.18 23.65 8.49
C PRO A 376 4.38 23.17 7.66
N GLU A 377 5.56 23.60 8.07
CA GLU A 377 6.83 23.00 7.69
C GLU A 377 7.27 21.96 8.69
N PHE A 378 8.11 21.03 8.23
CA PHE A 378 8.76 20.01 9.04
C PHE A 378 10.14 20.52 9.44
N LYS A 379 10.27 21.06 10.65
CA LYS A 379 11.57 21.45 11.22
C LYS A 379 12.28 20.20 11.72
N SER A 380 13.42 19.90 11.15
CA SER A 380 14.23 18.72 11.47
C SER A 380 15.72 19.08 11.47
N GLN A 381 16.55 18.07 11.46
CA GLN A 381 18.00 18.18 11.43
C GLN A 381 18.59 17.15 10.45
N ASP A 382 19.81 17.41 9.95
CA ASP A 382 20.50 16.45 9.09
C ASP A 382 21.17 15.35 9.91
N GLY A 383 20.53 14.22 10.03
CA GLY A 383 21.02 13.07 10.79
C GLY A 383 22.36 12.48 10.28
N ARG A 384 22.79 12.83 9.07
CA ARG A 384 24.07 12.37 8.50
C ARG A 384 25.29 12.91 9.24
N PHE A 385 25.12 14.00 10.00
CA PHE A 385 26.17 14.61 10.82
C PHE A 385 26.38 13.89 12.16
N ALA A 386 25.46 13.01 12.57
CA ALA A 386 25.65 12.21 13.77
C ALA A 386 26.86 11.28 13.64
N GLU A 387 27.77 11.34 14.61
CA GLU A 387 29.01 10.53 14.67
C GLU A 387 29.94 10.70 13.46
N ALA A 388 29.73 11.70 12.60
CA ALA A 388 30.58 11.93 11.43
C ALA A 388 31.98 12.43 11.79
N PHE A 389 32.12 13.23 12.85
CA PHE A 389 33.42 13.85 13.25
C PHE A 389 33.76 13.64 14.72
N THR A 390 32.82 13.16 15.51
CA THR A 390 32.98 12.94 16.95
C THR A 390 31.96 11.89 17.40
N ASN A 391 31.91 11.55 18.70
CA ASN A 391 30.91 10.64 19.24
C ASN A 391 29.50 11.25 19.15
N TYR A 392 28.47 10.44 19.39
CA TYR A 392 27.05 10.84 19.28
C TYR A 392 26.69 12.03 20.18
N THR A 393 27.16 12.03 21.42
CA THR A 393 26.84 13.05 22.43
C THR A 393 27.39 14.44 22.07
N ASP A 394 28.57 14.48 21.47
CA ASP A 394 29.22 15.70 21.04
C ASP A 394 28.89 16.15 19.64
N SER A 395 28.22 15.30 18.87
CA SER A 395 27.69 15.65 17.54
C SER A 395 26.63 16.76 17.63
N ARG A 396 26.65 17.64 16.64
CA ARG A 396 25.59 18.60 16.38
C ARG A 396 25.14 18.44 14.93
N LEU A 397 23.85 18.65 14.72
CA LEU A 397 23.20 18.42 13.44
C LEU A 397 22.70 19.76 12.91
N PRO A 398 23.01 20.12 11.65
CA PRO A 398 22.51 21.35 11.07
C PRO A 398 21.00 21.27 10.87
N LEU A 399 20.34 22.43 10.94
CA LEU A 399 18.92 22.59 10.70
C LEU A 399 18.57 22.16 9.27
N GLN A 400 17.47 21.43 9.15
CA GLN A 400 16.75 21.17 7.89
C GLN A 400 15.28 21.52 8.03
N ILE A 401 14.71 22.17 7.02
CA ILE A 401 13.28 22.49 6.95
C ILE A 401 12.76 21.88 5.66
N TRP A 402 11.73 21.05 5.80
CA TRP A 402 11.08 20.38 4.70
C TRP A 402 9.64 20.86 4.61
N GLN A 403 9.07 20.83 3.41
CA GLN A 403 7.66 21.14 3.19
C GLN A 403 6.99 20.04 2.38
N TYR A 404 5.80 19.63 2.80
CA TYR A 404 5.01 18.74 1.98
C TYR A 404 4.31 19.55 0.88
N ARG A 405 4.40 19.09 -0.37
CA ARG A 405 3.75 19.70 -1.53
C ARG A 405 3.29 18.62 -2.49
N GLN A 406 1.99 18.35 -2.53
CA GLN A 406 1.38 17.45 -3.52
C GLN A 406 2.10 16.11 -3.70
N GLY A 407 2.38 15.42 -2.59
CA GLY A 407 3.03 14.12 -2.63
C GLY A 407 4.57 14.15 -2.72
N GLN A 408 5.18 15.31 -2.52
CA GLN A 408 6.63 15.48 -2.47
C GLN A 408 7.09 16.14 -1.17
N MET A 409 8.33 15.89 -0.79
CA MET A 409 8.98 16.48 0.39
C MET A 409 10.26 17.22 -0.03
N PRO A 410 10.18 18.40 -0.63
CA PRO A 410 11.35 19.21 -0.94
C PRO A 410 11.98 19.77 0.34
N ASP A 411 13.33 19.82 0.37
CA ASP A 411 14.11 20.60 1.32
C ASP A 411 13.96 22.08 0.96
N VAL A 412 13.38 22.84 1.86
CA VAL A 412 13.12 24.28 1.71
C VAL A 412 13.96 25.12 2.68
N THR A 413 14.96 24.56 3.31
CA THR A 413 15.80 25.20 4.34
C THR A 413 16.31 26.57 3.90
N LYS A 414 16.71 26.73 2.64
CA LYS A 414 17.19 28.01 2.09
C LYS A 414 16.14 29.12 2.04
N GLN A 415 14.86 28.76 2.11
CA GLN A 415 13.74 29.74 2.10
C GLN A 415 13.53 30.38 3.49
N TYR A 416 14.19 29.85 4.54
CA TYR A 416 14.07 30.31 5.92
C TYR A 416 15.39 30.82 6.47
N PRO A 417 15.94 31.93 5.90
CA PRO A 417 17.28 32.42 6.25
C PRO A 417 17.41 32.86 7.70
N VAL A 418 16.34 33.35 8.32
CA VAL A 418 16.33 33.75 9.73
C VAL A 418 16.54 32.55 10.64
N GLU A 419 15.87 31.44 10.36
CA GLU A 419 15.99 30.19 11.13
C GLU A 419 17.40 29.59 10.99
N VAL A 420 17.93 29.56 9.76
CA VAL A 420 19.28 29.09 9.47
C VAL A 420 20.33 29.95 10.16
N TYR A 421 20.16 31.28 10.11
CA TYR A 421 21.07 32.21 10.77
C TYR A 421 21.06 32.00 12.30
N THR A 422 19.86 31.89 12.89
CA THR A 422 19.71 31.65 14.33
C THR A 422 20.42 30.36 14.75
N ASN A 423 20.15 29.24 14.04
CA ASN A 423 20.83 27.96 14.30
C ASN A 423 22.35 28.07 14.12
N SER A 424 22.81 28.76 13.07
CA SER A 424 24.23 28.99 12.85
C SER A 424 24.89 29.79 13.98
N ALA A 425 24.22 30.83 14.49
CA ALA A 425 24.70 31.63 15.61
C ALA A 425 24.79 30.83 16.91
N GLU A 426 23.78 30.00 17.20
CA GLU A 426 23.80 29.09 18.35
C GLU A 426 24.96 28.10 18.28
N LEU A 427 25.15 27.46 17.13
CA LEU A 427 26.30 26.55 16.90
C LEU A 427 27.63 27.26 17.07
N TRP A 428 27.78 28.49 16.58
CA TRP A 428 28.98 29.28 16.75
C TRP A 428 29.24 29.59 18.22
N LEU A 429 28.23 30.07 18.96
CA LEU A 429 28.37 30.35 20.40
C LEU A 429 28.72 29.08 21.18
N GLU A 430 28.08 27.96 20.89
CA GLU A 430 28.40 26.66 21.50
C GLU A 430 29.86 26.26 21.22
N SER A 431 30.32 26.40 19.98
CA SER A 431 31.72 26.09 19.62
C SER A 431 32.72 26.92 20.40
N ARG A 432 32.42 28.23 20.58
CA ARG A 432 33.28 29.15 21.35
C ARG A 432 33.35 28.78 22.85
N LYS A 433 32.19 28.43 23.42
CA LYS A 433 32.10 27.93 24.81
C LYS A 433 32.94 26.66 24.97
N ARG A 434 32.72 25.66 24.11
CA ARG A 434 33.45 24.38 24.19
C ARG A 434 34.98 24.56 24.03
N LEU A 435 35.42 25.44 23.13
CA LEU A 435 36.85 25.77 22.99
C LEU A 435 37.44 26.36 24.28
N SER A 436 36.69 27.22 24.99
CA SER A 436 37.16 27.77 26.25
C SER A 436 37.27 26.73 27.39
N GLU A 437 36.49 25.65 27.26
CA GLU A 437 36.43 24.52 28.20
C GLU A 437 37.33 23.34 27.77
N ASN A 438 38.13 23.48 26.71
CA ASN A 438 38.91 22.41 26.06
C ASN A 438 38.03 21.20 25.64
N GLY A 439 36.75 21.42 25.30
CA GLY A 439 35.81 20.40 24.88
C GLY A 439 35.92 20.05 23.40
N GLU A 440 35.25 18.99 22.98
CA GLU A 440 35.19 18.53 21.59
C GLU A 440 34.30 19.47 20.74
N VAL A 441 34.84 19.94 19.61
CA VAL A 441 34.19 20.98 18.78
C VAL A 441 33.95 20.57 17.31
N LYS A 442 34.55 19.47 16.84
CA LYS A 442 34.52 19.12 15.42
C LYS A 442 33.08 18.87 14.92
N GLY A 443 32.24 18.21 15.73
CA GLY A 443 30.85 18.01 15.39
C GLY A 443 30.08 19.34 15.31
N VAL A 444 30.33 20.27 16.21
CA VAL A 444 29.71 21.60 16.20
C VAL A 444 30.15 22.40 14.98
N PHE A 445 31.46 22.39 14.68
CA PHE A 445 32.01 23.09 13.51
C PHE A 445 31.48 22.51 12.20
N ALA A 446 31.28 21.19 12.12
CA ALA A 446 30.72 20.58 10.94
C ALA A 446 29.28 21.08 10.69
N ALA A 447 28.43 21.09 11.70
CA ALA A 447 27.06 21.61 11.61
C ALA A 447 27.04 23.12 11.31
N PHE A 448 27.89 23.90 11.94
CA PHE A 448 28.04 25.32 11.66
C PHE A 448 28.41 25.59 10.20
N MET A 449 29.40 24.85 9.67
CA MET A 449 29.80 25.01 8.27
C MET A 449 28.69 24.64 7.31
N ALA A 450 27.93 23.59 7.56
CA ALA A 450 26.75 23.24 6.77
C ALA A 450 25.74 24.41 6.72
N SER A 451 25.45 25.04 7.87
CA SER A 451 24.57 26.23 7.93
C SER A 451 25.16 27.40 7.13
N LYS A 452 26.49 27.62 7.18
CA LYS A 452 27.19 28.66 6.38
C LYS A 452 27.05 28.41 4.87
N TYR A 453 27.16 27.18 4.41
CA TYR A 453 26.93 26.80 3.00
C TYR A 453 25.47 27.02 2.58
N VAL A 454 24.49 26.69 3.44
CA VAL A 454 23.09 26.96 3.16
C VAL A 454 22.84 28.47 2.92
N MET A 455 23.54 29.35 3.67
CA MET A 455 23.43 30.79 3.57
C MET A 455 24.29 31.42 2.44
N GLY A 456 25.13 30.66 1.74
CA GLY A 456 26.08 31.20 0.78
C GLY A 456 27.20 32.01 1.44
N GLN A 457 27.55 31.71 2.70
CA GLN A 457 28.56 32.40 3.53
C GLN A 457 29.72 31.49 3.87
N GLU A 458 30.04 30.51 3.02
CA GLU A 458 31.05 29.50 3.25
C GLU A 458 32.45 30.10 3.43
N ALA A 459 32.80 31.15 2.66
CA ALA A 459 34.08 31.82 2.78
C ALA A 459 34.30 32.43 4.18
N GLU A 460 33.30 33.12 4.71
CA GLU A 460 33.29 33.65 6.07
C GLU A 460 33.41 32.51 7.09
N GLY A 461 32.64 31.44 6.91
CA GLY A 461 32.68 30.25 7.78
C GLY A 461 34.09 29.66 7.89
N TRP A 462 34.76 29.45 6.76
CA TRP A 462 36.15 28.96 6.75
C TRP A 462 37.13 29.90 7.43
N LEU A 463 37.07 31.22 7.19
CA LEU A 463 37.90 32.22 7.86
C LEU A 463 37.71 32.18 9.38
N LEU A 464 36.48 32.04 9.86
CA LEU A 464 36.19 31.93 11.29
C LEU A 464 36.78 30.64 11.89
N LEU A 465 36.61 29.48 11.24
CA LEU A 465 37.18 28.23 11.68
C LEU A 465 38.71 28.28 11.71
N GLU A 466 39.34 28.81 10.66
CA GLU A 466 40.79 28.97 10.56
C GLU A 466 41.37 29.81 11.67
N LYS A 467 40.65 30.84 12.11
CA LYS A 467 41.07 31.70 13.21
C LYS A 467 40.98 31.03 14.57
N VAL A 468 40.03 30.16 14.80
CA VAL A 468 39.73 29.64 16.15
C VAL A 468 40.19 28.20 16.39
N TYR A 469 40.28 27.36 15.35
CA TYR A 469 40.68 25.96 15.50
C TYR A 469 42.21 25.81 15.30
N GLN A 470 42.92 25.59 16.39
CA GLN A 470 44.37 25.47 16.44
C GLN A 470 44.84 24.02 16.75
N GLY A 471 43.96 23.02 16.58
CA GLY A 471 44.29 21.60 16.78
C GLY A 471 45.38 21.11 15.84
N ARG A 472 46.24 20.20 16.33
CA ARG A 472 47.35 19.60 15.53
C ARG A 472 46.86 18.89 14.27
N ASP A 473 45.62 18.42 14.27
CA ASP A 473 44.95 17.72 13.18
C ASP A 473 44.11 18.65 12.25
N ARG A 474 44.30 19.98 12.37
CA ARG A 474 43.54 20.99 11.63
C ARG A 474 43.45 20.71 10.13
N THR A 475 44.58 20.45 9.49
CA THR A 475 44.64 20.20 8.04
C THR A 475 43.82 18.95 7.65
N GLN A 476 43.97 17.88 8.43
CA GLN A 476 43.24 16.64 8.21
C GLN A 476 41.73 16.83 8.46
N PHE A 477 41.35 17.49 9.54
CA PHE A 477 39.94 17.75 9.87
C PHE A 477 39.29 18.60 8.79
N PHE A 478 39.90 19.70 8.36
CA PHE A 478 39.33 20.58 7.33
C PHE A 478 39.23 19.88 5.98
N GLY A 479 40.18 19.03 5.61
CA GLY A 479 40.09 18.21 4.41
C GLY A 479 38.89 17.27 4.44
N LYS A 480 38.78 16.48 5.52
CA LYS A 480 37.61 15.58 5.71
C LYS A 480 36.27 16.32 5.75
N LEU A 481 36.24 17.50 6.37
CA LEU A 481 35.01 18.30 6.45
C LEU A 481 34.59 18.81 5.07
N ARG A 482 35.49 19.25 4.21
CA ARG A 482 35.20 19.65 2.83
C ARG A 482 34.65 18.49 2.02
N GLU A 483 35.31 17.34 2.08
CA GLU A 483 34.84 16.11 1.40
C GLU A 483 33.46 15.71 1.88
N PHE A 484 33.18 15.76 3.17
CA PHE A 484 31.89 15.41 3.75
C PHE A 484 30.81 16.39 3.32
N LEU A 485 31.06 17.70 3.32
CA LEU A 485 30.08 18.71 2.86
C LEU A 485 29.75 18.56 1.37
N VAL A 486 30.72 18.15 0.54
CA VAL A 486 30.47 17.79 -0.86
C VAL A 486 29.63 16.51 -0.96
N SER A 487 29.98 15.46 -0.22
CA SER A 487 29.27 14.18 -0.27
C SER A 487 27.83 14.28 0.25
N THR A 488 27.56 15.21 1.16
CA THR A 488 26.23 15.48 1.72
C THR A 488 25.43 16.54 0.94
N GLY A 489 26.03 17.14 -0.11
CA GLY A 489 25.36 18.08 -1.01
C GLY A 489 25.28 19.53 -0.51
N TYR A 490 25.99 19.88 0.56
CA TYR A 490 26.09 21.28 1.01
C TYR A 490 27.03 22.09 0.12
N ALA A 491 28.15 21.52 -0.28
CA ALA A 491 29.13 22.10 -1.19
C ALA A 491 28.99 21.51 -2.61
N ILE A 492 29.25 22.33 -3.62
CA ILE A 492 29.36 21.88 -5.02
C ILE A 492 30.78 21.30 -5.23
N LYS A 493 30.92 20.29 -6.08
CA LYS A 493 32.21 19.69 -6.45
C LYS A 493 33.13 20.68 -7.13
#